data_5853df9a6ffb754b8c2fd24225670f7f
#
_entry.id   5853df9a6ffb754b8c2fd24225670f7f
#
_cell.length_a   1.000
_cell.length_b   1.000
_cell.length_c   1.000
_cell.angle_alpha   90.00
_cell.angle_beta   90.00
_cell.angle_gamma   90.00
#
_symmetry.space_group_name_H-M   'P 1'
#
loop_
_entity.id
_entity.type
_entity.pdbx_description
1 polymer ?
#
loop_
_entity_poly.entity_id
_entity_poly.type
_entity_poly.pdbx_seq_one_letter_code
_entity_poly.pdbx_strand_id
1 'polypeptide(L)'
;DLHSFPTRRSSDLVGDAYPKQLSGGQQQRVAIARALAMNPDVMLFDEPTSALDPEMVGEVLNVMKKLAQEGMTMVVVTHEMGFAREVADRVIFIDGGVIVEEGKPEDVFGNPQNERTQNFLNMVL
;
A
#
# COMPACT_ATOMS: atom_id res chain seq x y z
N ASP A 1 9.40 2.27 8.70
CA ASP A 1 9.46 1.51 7.47
C ASP A 1 9.08 0.05 7.71
N LEU A 2 8.05 -0.39 7.02
CA LEU A 2 7.56 -1.76 7.14
C LEU A 2 8.61 -2.79 6.75
N HIS A 3 9.44 -2.47 5.79
CA HIS A 3 10.41 -3.43 5.26
C HIS A 3 11.55 -3.72 6.22
N SER A 4 11.97 -2.75 6.98
CA SER A 4 13.06 -2.92 7.94
C SER A 4 12.56 -3.31 9.31
N PHE A 5 11.27 -3.25 9.51
CA PHE A 5 10.64 -3.49 10.80
C PHE A 5 10.78 -4.96 11.18
N PRO A 6 10.86 -5.33 12.35
CA PRO A 6 11.35 -6.50 13.06
C PRO A 6 11.81 -7.71 12.23
N THR A 7 11.90 -7.62 10.93
CA THR A 7 12.19 -8.77 10.05
C THR A 7 13.46 -9.50 10.46
N ARG A 8 14.52 -8.75 10.72
CA ARG A 8 15.80 -9.36 11.09
C ARG A 8 15.68 -10.13 12.40
N ARG A 9 15.04 -9.51 13.39
CA ARG A 9 14.87 -10.15 14.68
C ARG A 9 14.00 -11.39 14.59
N SER A 10 13.00 -11.35 13.78
CA SER A 10 12.13 -12.50 13.57
C SER A 10 12.87 -13.66 12.93
N SER A 11 13.75 -13.37 11.99
CA SER A 11 14.56 -14.40 11.38
C SER A 11 15.44 -15.10 12.40
N ASP A 12 15.99 -14.35 13.33
CA ASP A 12 16.83 -14.93 14.38
C ASP A 12 16.03 -15.86 15.29
N LEU A 13 14.75 -15.56 15.53
CA LEU A 13 13.94 -16.32 16.45
C LEU A 13 13.30 -17.56 15.83
N VAL A 14 12.91 -17.50 14.56
CA VAL A 14 12.13 -18.56 13.94
C VAL A 14 12.92 -19.45 13.01
N GLY A 15 14.21 -19.22 12.92
CA GLY A 15 15.06 -19.99 12.03
C GLY A 15 15.36 -19.23 10.76
N ASP A 16 16.54 -19.48 10.26
CA ASP A 16 17.10 -18.70 9.16
C ASP A 16 16.39 -18.92 7.84
N ALA A 17 15.81 -20.09 7.65
CA ALA A 17 15.17 -20.44 6.39
C ALA A 17 13.79 -19.84 6.23
N TYR A 18 13.17 -19.37 7.29
CA TYR A 18 11.79 -18.93 7.28
C TYR A 18 11.50 -17.87 6.22
N PRO A 19 12.22 -16.74 6.17
CA PRO A 19 11.91 -15.73 5.14
C PRO A 19 12.23 -16.21 3.73
N LYS A 20 13.18 -17.15 3.57
CA LYS A 20 13.61 -17.64 2.28
C LYS A 20 12.60 -18.60 1.65
N GLN A 21 11.75 -19.18 2.46
CA GLN A 21 10.76 -20.17 2.01
C GLN A 21 9.44 -19.53 1.58
N LEU A 22 9.29 -18.24 1.81
CA LEU A 22 8.05 -17.54 1.51
C LEU A 22 8.16 -16.78 0.19
N SER A 23 7.06 -16.76 -0.56
CA SER A 23 6.96 -15.88 -1.72
C SER A 23 6.98 -14.42 -1.28
N GLY A 24 7.20 -13.52 -2.25
CA GLY A 24 7.16 -12.07 -1.96
C GLY A 24 5.84 -11.64 -1.35
N GLY A 25 4.72 -12.15 -1.89
CA GLY A 25 3.39 -11.83 -1.35
C GLY A 25 3.19 -12.36 0.06
N GLN A 26 3.67 -13.58 0.32
CA GLN A 26 3.59 -14.15 1.66
C GLN A 26 4.44 -13.38 2.65
N GLN A 27 5.63 -12.97 2.25
CA GLN A 27 6.49 -12.15 3.09
C GLN A 27 5.83 -10.82 3.43
N GLN A 28 5.18 -10.20 2.45
CA GLN A 28 4.49 -8.95 2.67
C GLN A 28 3.31 -9.11 3.62
N ARG A 29 2.54 -10.18 3.48
CA ARG A 29 1.43 -10.45 4.40
C ARG A 29 1.92 -10.72 5.82
N VAL A 30 3.05 -11.39 5.97
CA VAL A 30 3.66 -11.60 7.29
C VAL A 30 4.09 -10.28 7.90
N ALA A 31 4.70 -9.40 7.10
CA ALA A 31 5.10 -8.07 7.57
C ALA A 31 3.91 -7.27 8.06
N ILE A 32 2.80 -7.32 7.33
CA ILE A 32 1.55 -6.65 7.72
C ILE A 32 1.03 -7.23 9.04
N ALA A 33 1.03 -8.56 9.17
CA ALA A 33 0.57 -9.21 10.40
C ALA A 33 1.41 -8.82 11.61
N ARG A 34 2.72 -8.72 11.42
CA ARG A 34 3.62 -8.30 12.50
C ARG A 34 3.35 -6.85 12.93
N ALA A 35 3.14 -5.97 11.95
CA ALA A 35 2.81 -4.59 12.25
C ALA A 35 1.49 -4.50 13.02
N LEU A 36 0.49 -5.27 12.62
CA LEU A 36 -0.81 -5.31 13.30
C LEU A 36 -0.69 -5.85 14.72
N ALA A 37 0.23 -6.78 14.98
CA ALA A 37 0.42 -7.35 16.31
C ALA A 37 0.87 -6.29 17.33
N MET A 38 1.39 -5.16 16.87
CA MET A 38 1.75 -4.03 17.73
C MET A 38 0.56 -3.15 18.09
N ASN A 39 -0.61 -3.48 17.57
CA ASN A 39 -1.84 -2.73 17.79
C ASN A 39 -1.70 -1.25 17.45
N PRO A 40 -1.33 -0.93 16.20
CA PRO A 40 -1.07 0.45 15.81
C PRO A 40 -2.36 1.25 15.61
N ASP A 41 -2.28 2.56 15.82
CA ASP A 41 -3.38 3.45 15.48
C ASP A 41 -3.40 3.77 13.99
N VAL A 42 -2.22 3.78 13.34
CA VAL A 42 -2.07 4.09 11.92
C VAL A 42 -1.09 3.11 11.30
N MET A 43 -1.43 2.58 10.13
CA MET A 43 -0.53 1.76 9.34
C MET A 43 0.00 2.55 8.16
N LEU A 44 1.30 2.46 7.90
CA LEU A 44 1.94 3.12 6.78
C LEU A 44 2.41 2.07 5.77
N PHE A 45 2.02 2.24 4.52
CA PHE A 45 2.41 1.35 3.43
C PHE A 45 3.11 2.17 2.35
N ASP A 46 4.33 1.78 2.03
CA ASP A 46 5.11 2.45 1.00
C ASP A 46 5.32 1.51 -0.18
N GLU A 47 4.48 1.66 -1.20
CA GLU A 47 4.48 0.84 -2.40
C GLU A 47 4.51 -0.66 -2.08
N PRO A 48 3.52 -1.17 -1.36
CA PRO A 48 3.56 -2.53 -0.82
C PRO A 48 3.56 -3.63 -1.89
N THR A 49 3.19 -3.30 -3.12
CA THR A 49 3.11 -4.28 -4.22
C THR A 49 4.16 -4.09 -5.30
N SER A 50 5.04 -3.10 -5.18
CA SER A 50 5.95 -2.71 -6.27
C SER A 50 6.94 -3.79 -6.67
N ALA A 51 7.34 -4.65 -5.74
CA ALA A 51 8.33 -5.70 -5.99
C ALA A 51 7.71 -7.09 -6.15
N LEU A 52 6.39 -7.16 -6.31
CA LEU A 52 5.68 -8.43 -6.37
C LEU A 52 5.30 -8.79 -7.80
N ASP A 53 5.21 -10.11 -8.06
CA ASP A 53 4.63 -10.61 -9.29
C ASP A 53 3.15 -10.24 -9.37
N PRO A 54 2.61 -10.01 -10.57
CA PRO A 54 1.21 -9.60 -10.73
C PRO A 54 0.21 -10.51 -10.01
N GLU A 55 0.47 -11.80 -9.99
CA GLU A 55 -0.43 -12.75 -9.33
C GLU A 55 -0.42 -12.63 -7.81
N MET A 56 0.62 -12.04 -7.23
CA MET A 56 0.72 -11.84 -5.78
C MET A 56 0.16 -10.47 -5.36
N VAL A 57 0.11 -9.53 -6.27
CA VAL A 57 -0.38 -8.18 -6.01
C VAL A 57 -1.80 -8.23 -5.46
N GLY A 58 -2.67 -9.00 -6.10
CA GLY A 58 -4.06 -9.11 -5.68
C GLY A 58 -4.23 -9.61 -4.25
N GLU A 59 -3.41 -10.56 -3.84
CA GLU A 59 -3.47 -11.11 -2.48
C GLU A 59 -3.15 -10.06 -1.43
N VAL A 60 -2.10 -9.27 -1.67
CA VAL A 60 -1.70 -8.22 -0.73
C VAL A 60 -2.74 -7.10 -0.70
N LEU A 61 -3.24 -6.69 -1.86
CA LEU A 61 -4.28 -5.66 -1.91
C LEU A 61 -5.56 -6.11 -1.22
N ASN A 62 -5.91 -7.38 -1.31
CA ASN A 62 -7.10 -7.91 -0.62
C ASN A 62 -6.95 -7.83 0.90
N VAL A 63 -5.76 -8.10 1.43
CA VAL A 63 -5.51 -7.95 2.86
C VAL A 63 -5.69 -6.48 3.27
N MET A 64 -5.16 -5.56 2.48
CA MET A 64 -5.27 -4.14 2.76
C MET A 64 -6.73 -3.67 2.68
N LYS A 65 -7.51 -4.18 1.71
CA LYS A 65 -8.93 -3.87 1.61
C LYS A 65 -9.70 -4.30 2.85
N LYS A 66 -9.40 -5.48 3.36
CA LYS A 66 -10.03 -5.97 4.59
C LYS A 66 -9.71 -5.07 5.77
N LEU A 67 -8.47 -4.63 5.90
CA LEU A 67 -8.07 -3.72 6.96
C LEU A 67 -8.84 -2.40 6.87
N ALA A 68 -9.01 -1.88 5.67
CA ALA A 68 -9.78 -0.65 5.46
C ALA A 68 -11.24 -0.84 5.86
N GLN A 69 -11.83 -1.98 5.50
CA GLN A 69 -13.21 -2.29 5.87
C GLN A 69 -13.40 -2.43 7.38
N GLU A 70 -12.36 -2.85 8.08
CA GLU A 70 -12.40 -2.98 9.54
C GLU A 70 -12.14 -1.65 10.25
N GLY A 71 -11.93 -0.57 9.51
CA GLY A 71 -11.76 0.75 10.08
C GLY A 71 -10.33 1.14 10.41
N MET A 72 -9.34 0.37 9.94
CA MET A 72 -7.93 0.71 10.18
C MET A 72 -7.57 1.99 9.43
N THR A 73 -6.97 2.93 10.12
CA THR A 73 -6.43 4.14 9.49
C THR A 73 -5.12 3.80 8.80
N MET A 74 -5.05 4.09 7.51
CA MET A 74 -3.89 3.75 6.70
C MET A 74 -3.47 4.91 5.83
N VAL A 75 -2.15 5.09 5.70
CA VAL A 75 -1.57 5.97 4.69
C VAL A 75 -0.82 5.07 3.71
N VAL A 76 -1.21 5.12 2.44
CA VAL A 76 -0.71 4.19 1.42
C VAL A 76 -0.11 4.97 0.27
N VAL A 77 1.16 4.73 -0.02
CA VAL A 77 1.80 5.23 -1.24
C VAL A 77 1.74 4.10 -2.25
N THR A 78 1.09 4.33 -3.38
CA THR A 78 0.87 3.25 -4.34
C THR A 78 0.68 3.79 -5.76
N HIS A 79 1.01 2.96 -6.74
CA HIS A 79 0.67 3.16 -8.14
C HIS A 79 -0.56 2.32 -8.55
N GLU A 80 -1.14 1.59 -7.61
CA GLU A 80 -2.32 0.77 -7.87
C GLU A 80 -3.58 1.63 -7.85
N MET A 81 -3.90 2.21 -9.01
CA MET A 81 -4.98 3.21 -9.11
C MET A 81 -6.36 2.61 -8.88
N GLY A 82 -6.58 1.38 -9.33
CA GLY A 82 -7.84 0.69 -9.07
C GLY A 82 -8.10 0.49 -7.58
N PHE A 83 -7.06 0.09 -6.86
CA PHE A 83 -7.14 -0.07 -5.41
C PHE A 83 -7.42 1.28 -4.73
N ALA A 84 -6.67 2.31 -5.12
CA ALA A 84 -6.84 3.64 -4.53
C ALA A 84 -8.27 4.16 -4.76
N ARG A 85 -8.78 4.00 -5.97
CA ARG A 85 -10.14 4.45 -6.31
C ARG A 85 -11.20 3.73 -5.48
N GLU A 86 -11.01 2.43 -5.27
CA GLU A 86 -11.99 1.60 -4.57
C GLU A 86 -11.98 1.82 -3.05
N VAL A 87 -10.81 2.01 -2.46
CA VAL A 87 -10.62 1.89 -1.02
C VAL A 87 -10.37 3.21 -0.33
N ALA A 88 -9.76 4.18 -0.99
CA ALA A 88 -9.35 5.42 -0.34
C ALA A 88 -10.55 6.30 0.04
N ASP A 89 -10.44 6.92 1.19
CA ASP A 89 -11.37 7.99 1.59
C ASP A 89 -10.86 9.34 1.07
N ARG A 90 -9.56 9.44 0.89
CA ARG A 90 -8.92 10.66 0.41
C ARG A 90 -7.71 10.28 -0.43
N VAL A 91 -7.53 10.97 -1.53
CA VAL A 91 -6.43 10.75 -2.46
C VAL A 91 -5.60 12.02 -2.56
N ILE A 92 -4.29 11.85 -2.51
CA ILE A 92 -3.32 12.95 -2.63
C ILE A 92 -2.38 12.61 -3.78
N PHE A 93 -2.36 13.47 -4.80
CA PHE A 93 -1.41 13.31 -5.90
C PHE A 93 -0.19 14.19 -5.64
N ILE A 94 0.98 13.56 -5.60
CA ILE A 94 2.24 14.23 -5.32
C ILE A 94 3.15 14.10 -6.55
N ASP A 95 3.75 15.22 -6.94
CA ASP A 95 4.71 15.24 -8.04
C ASP A 95 5.73 16.35 -7.80
N GLY A 96 6.99 16.05 -8.06
CA GLY A 96 8.06 17.02 -7.85
C GLY A 96 8.21 17.46 -6.40
N GLY A 97 7.86 16.60 -5.45
CA GLY A 97 8.00 16.90 -4.03
C GLY A 97 6.91 17.79 -3.46
N VAL A 98 5.86 18.07 -4.22
CA VAL A 98 4.75 18.92 -3.77
C VAL A 98 3.42 18.23 -3.97
N ILE A 99 2.44 18.61 -3.17
CA ILE A 99 1.06 18.16 -3.36
C ILE A 99 0.47 18.93 -4.53
N VAL A 100 0.09 18.19 -5.56
CA VAL A 100 -0.48 18.78 -6.78
C VAL A 100 -1.98 18.90 -6.66
N GLU A 101 -2.62 17.84 -6.16
CA GLU A 101 -4.08 17.83 -6.03
C GLU A 101 -4.47 16.84 -4.95
N GLU A 102 -5.56 17.13 -4.21
CA GLU A 102 -6.07 16.21 -3.21
C GLU A 102 -7.59 16.36 -3.10
N GLY A 103 -8.24 15.28 -2.70
CA GLY A 103 -9.67 15.27 -2.53
C GLY A 103 -10.21 13.86 -2.43
N LYS A 104 -11.53 13.74 -2.59
CA LYS A 104 -12.17 12.43 -2.62
C LYS A 104 -11.80 11.67 -3.89
N PRO A 105 -11.77 10.33 -3.85
CA PRO A 105 -11.46 9.54 -5.04
C PRO A 105 -12.30 9.91 -6.27
N GLU A 106 -13.60 10.09 -6.11
CA GLU A 106 -14.46 10.42 -7.23
C GLU A 106 -14.10 11.77 -7.86
N ASP A 107 -13.59 12.71 -7.06
CA ASP A 107 -13.20 14.01 -7.58
C ASP A 107 -11.82 13.96 -8.26
N VAL A 108 -10.85 13.32 -7.61
CA VAL A 108 -9.48 13.30 -8.13
C VAL A 108 -9.37 12.40 -9.36
N PHE A 109 -10.03 11.25 -9.36
CA PHE A 109 -9.99 10.32 -10.49
C PHE A 109 -11.01 10.65 -11.57
N GLY A 110 -12.19 11.12 -11.17
CA GLY A 110 -13.27 11.35 -12.12
C GLY A 110 -13.30 12.73 -12.73
N ASN A 111 -12.77 13.73 -12.03
CA ASN A 111 -12.78 15.11 -12.49
C ASN A 111 -11.56 15.87 -11.97
N PRO A 112 -10.35 15.42 -12.34
CA PRO A 112 -9.14 16.09 -11.87
C PRO A 112 -9.05 17.51 -12.42
N GLN A 113 -8.68 18.46 -11.56
CA GLN A 113 -8.64 19.87 -11.89
C GLN A 113 -7.27 20.33 -12.38
N ASN A 114 -6.21 19.66 -11.94
CA ASN A 114 -4.85 20.02 -12.29
C ASN A 114 -4.41 19.26 -13.55
N GLU A 115 -3.79 19.97 -14.49
CA GLU A 115 -3.33 19.38 -15.74
C GLU A 115 -2.32 18.24 -15.51
N ARG A 116 -1.46 18.36 -14.51
CA ARG A 116 -0.49 17.31 -14.20
C ARG A 116 -1.19 16.03 -13.73
N THR A 117 -2.25 16.18 -12.94
CA THR A 117 -3.07 15.05 -12.51
C THR A 117 -3.74 14.41 -13.71
N GLN A 118 -4.32 15.21 -14.59
CA GLN A 118 -4.98 14.74 -15.79
C GLN A 118 -4.03 13.93 -16.67
N ASN A 119 -2.84 14.46 -16.88
CA ASN A 119 -1.83 13.79 -17.71
C ASN A 119 -1.38 12.47 -17.09
N PHE A 120 -1.13 12.46 -15.79
CA PHE A 120 -0.74 11.25 -15.10
C PHE A 120 -1.81 10.17 -15.21
N LEU A 121 -3.06 10.52 -14.95
CA LEU A 121 -4.16 9.56 -14.99
C LEU A 121 -4.39 9.03 -16.41
N ASN A 122 -4.21 9.87 -17.42
CA ASN A 122 -4.33 9.43 -18.81
C ASN A 122 -3.26 8.40 -19.19
N MET A 123 -2.11 8.44 -18.52
CA MET A 123 -1.03 7.50 -18.80
C MET A 123 -1.23 6.15 -18.09
N VAL A 124 -1.88 6.13 -16.93
CA VAL A 124 -1.95 4.93 -16.09
C VAL A 124 -3.32 4.26 -16.08
N LEU A 125 -4.34 4.92 -16.60
CA LEU A 125 -5.71 4.37 -16.65
C LEU A 125 -6.13 3.91 -18.04
#